data_cbba2e717667dd98399995b25f5680b1
#
_entry.id   cbba2e717667dd98399995b25f5680b1
#
_cell.length_a   1.000
_cell.length_b   1.000
_cell.length_c   1.000
_cell.angle_alpha   90.00
_cell.angle_beta   90.00
_cell.angle_gamma   90.00
#
_symmetry.space_group_name_H-M   'P 1'
#
loop_
_entity.id
_entity.type
_entity.pdbx_description
1 polymer ?
#
loop_
_entity_poly.entity_id
_entity_poly.type
_entity_poly.pdbx_seq_one_letter_code
_entity_poly.pdbx_strand_id
1 'polypeptide(L)'
;MKVPAHKTKIMVHCLATPPSWGQGKTAAQMVDEVREWHVVDRGWSDIAYAEIGDYDGNGAPGRDLNNDGNTFDDTGAGARGHNTDTIHLALAGGRWPDGRWGSRTDKFSDHFTPAQDRWLRETIARINRAAGRELEVLGHNEVDPGKGCPAFDVPTWLEAAPAPQKGFAALLAALLTKVFKAIGLGKGGPA
;
A
#
# COMPACT_ATOMS: atom_id res chain seq x y z
N MET A 1 -3.59 18.63 -4.30
CA MET A 1 -4.28 17.39 -3.89
C MET A 1 -5.22 17.73 -2.75
N LYS A 2 -6.50 17.42 -2.88
CA LYS A 2 -7.54 17.71 -1.90
C LYS A 2 -8.41 16.46 -1.73
N VAL A 3 -8.72 16.09 -0.49
CA VAL A 3 -9.64 14.98 -0.18
C VAL A 3 -11.00 15.57 0.22
N PRO A 4 -12.07 15.30 -0.52
CA PRO A 4 -13.41 15.82 -0.21
C PRO A 4 -13.92 15.33 1.15
N ALA A 5 -14.81 16.13 1.77
CA ALA A 5 -15.34 15.81 3.10
C ALA A 5 -16.12 14.49 3.14
N HIS A 6 -16.76 14.11 2.03
CA HIS A 6 -17.52 12.84 1.94
C HIS A 6 -16.65 11.60 1.86
N LYS A 7 -15.35 11.71 1.55
CA LYS A 7 -14.42 10.58 1.60
C LYS A 7 -14.05 10.30 3.05
N THR A 8 -14.57 9.22 3.60
CA THR A 8 -14.40 8.85 5.01
C THR A 8 -13.55 7.60 5.21
N LYS A 9 -13.25 6.88 4.11
CA LYS A 9 -12.57 5.59 4.15
C LYS A 9 -11.41 5.51 3.16
N ILE A 10 -10.40 4.72 3.52
CA ILE A 10 -9.36 4.20 2.65
C ILE A 10 -9.49 2.69 2.63
N MET A 11 -9.73 2.10 1.47
CA MET A 11 -9.80 0.65 1.33
C MET A 11 -8.56 0.10 0.64
N VAL A 12 -7.93 -0.85 1.32
CA VAL A 12 -6.74 -1.53 0.82
C VAL A 12 -7.14 -2.76 0.00
N HIS A 13 -6.53 -2.88 -1.18
CA HIS A 13 -6.69 -3.99 -2.10
C HIS A 13 -5.35 -4.62 -2.47
N CYS A 14 -5.40 -5.82 -3.04
CA CYS A 14 -4.33 -6.37 -3.85
C CYS A 14 -4.80 -6.55 -5.29
N LEU A 15 -3.84 -6.55 -6.23
CA LEU A 15 -4.14 -6.82 -7.64
C LEU A 15 -4.45 -8.31 -7.91
N ALA A 16 -4.27 -9.15 -6.89
CA ALA A 16 -4.45 -10.60 -6.98
C ALA A 16 -3.58 -11.23 -8.11
N THR A 17 -2.36 -10.76 -8.22
CA THR A 17 -1.35 -11.21 -9.18
C THR A 17 -0.28 -12.04 -8.49
N PRO A 18 0.32 -13.04 -9.17
CA PRO A 18 1.50 -13.72 -8.64
C PRO A 18 2.72 -12.78 -8.66
N PRO A 19 3.73 -13.02 -7.83
CA PRO A 19 4.92 -12.16 -7.77
C PRO A 19 5.63 -12.00 -9.13
N SER A 20 5.60 -13.03 -9.98
CA SER A 20 6.22 -13.01 -11.31
C SER A 20 5.59 -12.00 -12.29
N TRP A 21 4.30 -11.66 -12.10
CA TRP A 21 3.63 -10.70 -12.99
C TRP A 21 4.25 -9.30 -12.92
N GLY A 22 4.66 -8.88 -11.73
CA GLY A 22 5.18 -7.53 -11.50
C GLY A 22 6.68 -7.38 -11.70
N GLN A 23 7.40 -8.47 -12.01
CA GLN A 23 8.86 -8.40 -12.18
C GLN A 23 9.25 -7.48 -13.34
N GLY A 24 10.11 -6.48 -13.03
CA GLY A 24 10.61 -5.52 -14.00
C GLY A 24 9.61 -4.45 -14.44
N LYS A 25 8.39 -4.43 -13.89
CA LYS A 25 7.39 -3.39 -14.17
C LYS A 25 7.46 -2.26 -13.13
N THR A 26 7.35 -1.04 -13.61
CA THR A 26 7.12 0.13 -12.75
C THR A 26 5.66 0.22 -12.32
N ALA A 27 5.37 0.97 -11.27
CA ALA A 27 3.99 1.22 -10.83
C ALA A 27 3.12 1.82 -11.96
N ALA A 28 3.67 2.71 -12.80
CA ALA A 28 2.97 3.29 -13.95
C ALA A 28 2.58 2.23 -14.98
N GLN A 29 3.50 1.32 -15.34
CA GLN A 29 3.21 0.22 -16.26
C GLN A 29 2.15 -0.74 -15.68
N MET A 30 2.16 -0.97 -14.35
CA MET A 30 1.12 -1.75 -13.70
C MET A 30 -0.24 -1.06 -13.75
N VAL A 31 -0.29 0.26 -13.57
CA VAL A 31 -1.53 1.06 -13.71
C VAL A 31 -2.08 0.93 -15.12
N ASP A 32 -1.25 1.07 -16.16
CA ASP A 32 -1.69 0.98 -17.56
C ASP A 32 -2.29 -0.40 -17.87
N GLU A 33 -1.63 -1.49 -17.47
CA GLU A 33 -2.10 -2.85 -17.69
C GLU A 33 -3.40 -3.17 -16.92
N VAL A 34 -3.48 -2.74 -15.65
CA VAL A 34 -4.69 -2.90 -14.84
C VAL A 34 -5.84 -2.04 -15.37
N ARG A 35 -5.54 -0.86 -15.92
CA ARG A 35 -6.55 -0.04 -16.62
C ARG A 35 -7.08 -0.77 -17.83
N GLU A 36 -6.22 -1.42 -18.64
CA GLU A 36 -6.64 -2.24 -19.77
C GLU A 36 -7.61 -3.35 -19.32
N TRP A 37 -7.28 -4.11 -18.26
CA TRP A 37 -8.18 -5.15 -17.70
C TRP A 37 -9.54 -4.59 -17.28
N HIS A 38 -9.56 -3.38 -16.72
CA HIS A 38 -10.81 -2.79 -16.22
C HIS A 38 -11.62 -2.13 -17.33
N VAL A 39 -10.98 -1.43 -18.24
CA VAL A 39 -11.68 -0.69 -19.31
C VAL A 39 -12.01 -1.61 -20.47
N VAL A 40 -11.02 -2.35 -20.99
CA VAL A 40 -11.20 -3.17 -22.19
C VAL A 40 -11.92 -4.47 -21.86
N ASP A 41 -11.45 -5.24 -20.89
CA ASP A 41 -11.99 -6.57 -20.62
C ASP A 41 -13.32 -6.53 -19.83
N ARG A 42 -13.52 -5.53 -18.98
CA ARG A 42 -14.71 -5.40 -18.11
C ARG A 42 -15.68 -4.30 -18.53
N GLY A 43 -15.30 -3.42 -19.44
CA GLY A 43 -16.12 -2.29 -19.91
C GLY A 43 -16.36 -1.21 -18.86
N TRP A 44 -15.44 -1.04 -17.88
CA TRP A 44 -15.54 0.00 -16.88
C TRP A 44 -15.06 1.34 -17.45
N SER A 45 -15.48 2.45 -16.81
CA SER A 45 -15.12 3.81 -17.25
C SER A 45 -13.62 4.11 -17.08
N ASP A 46 -12.95 3.50 -16.11
CA ASP A 46 -11.53 3.63 -15.83
C ASP A 46 -11.09 2.56 -14.83
N ILE A 47 -9.79 2.53 -14.49
CA ILE A 47 -9.22 1.71 -13.43
C ILE A 47 -9.97 1.91 -12.10
N ALA A 48 -10.06 0.86 -11.27
CA ALA A 48 -10.82 0.91 -10.01
C ALA A 48 -10.16 1.72 -8.90
N TYR A 49 -8.83 1.83 -8.93
CA TYR A 49 -8.00 2.27 -7.82
C TYR A 49 -7.49 3.69 -8.03
N ALA A 50 -7.41 4.46 -6.94
CA ALA A 50 -6.82 5.80 -6.93
C ALA A 50 -5.31 5.75 -7.15
N GLU A 51 -4.63 4.77 -6.53
CA GLU A 51 -3.20 4.53 -6.72
C GLU A 51 -2.87 3.04 -6.63
N ILE A 52 -1.80 2.63 -7.32
CA ILE A 52 -1.19 1.30 -7.22
C ILE A 52 0.25 1.42 -6.73
N GLY A 53 0.62 0.60 -5.72
CA GLY A 53 1.99 0.42 -5.25
C GLY A 53 2.67 -0.80 -5.85
N ASP A 54 3.87 -0.60 -6.42
CA ASP A 54 4.72 -1.67 -6.96
C ASP A 54 5.54 -2.36 -5.87
N TYR A 55 6.30 -3.42 -6.25
CA TYR A 55 7.13 -4.20 -5.32
C TYR A 55 8.30 -3.42 -4.72
N ASP A 56 8.76 -2.33 -5.39
CA ASP A 56 9.85 -1.48 -4.93
C ASP A 56 9.38 -0.34 -4.01
N GLY A 57 8.05 -0.24 -3.81
CA GLY A 57 7.44 0.79 -2.96
C GLY A 57 7.28 2.13 -3.66
N ASN A 58 7.21 2.14 -4.99
CA ASN A 58 6.79 3.30 -5.74
C ASN A 58 5.29 3.23 -5.99
N GLY A 59 4.63 4.39 -6.01
CA GLY A 59 3.21 4.50 -6.35
C GLY A 59 3.00 5.19 -7.69
N ALA A 60 1.93 4.81 -8.37
CA ALA A 60 1.46 5.54 -9.54
C ALA A 60 -0.03 5.88 -9.44
N PRO A 61 -0.45 7.08 -9.91
CA PRO A 61 -1.83 7.50 -9.93
C PRO A 61 -2.64 6.65 -10.90
N GLY A 62 -3.86 6.31 -10.50
CA GLY A 62 -4.77 5.49 -11.29
C GLY A 62 -5.96 6.27 -11.80
N ARG A 63 -7.12 6.09 -11.15
CA ARG A 63 -8.40 6.67 -11.56
C ARG A 63 -8.43 8.19 -11.40
N ASP A 64 -8.65 8.87 -12.53
CA ASP A 64 -8.77 10.34 -12.60
C ASP A 64 -9.79 10.66 -13.69
N LEU A 65 -11.08 10.63 -13.33
CA LEU A 65 -12.20 10.75 -14.28
C LEU A 65 -12.38 12.16 -14.82
N ASN A 66 -12.00 13.16 -14.05
CA ASN A 66 -12.13 14.56 -14.40
C ASN A 66 -10.83 15.17 -14.98
N ASN A 67 -9.72 14.38 -15.00
CA ASN A 67 -8.40 14.76 -15.49
C ASN A 67 -7.81 16.01 -14.79
N ASP A 68 -8.06 16.15 -13.49
CA ASP A 68 -7.51 17.27 -12.71
C ASP A 68 -6.21 16.92 -11.98
N GLY A 69 -5.76 15.67 -12.10
CA GLY A 69 -4.57 15.14 -11.47
C GLY A 69 -4.76 14.76 -9.99
N ASN A 70 -6.00 14.72 -9.49
CA ASN A 70 -6.34 14.39 -8.11
C ASN A 70 -7.16 13.09 -8.02
N THR A 71 -6.48 11.96 -7.93
CA THR A 71 -7.11 10.64 -7.89
C THR A 71 -7.89 10.32 -6.59
N PHE A 72 -7.88 11.22 -5.60
CA PHE A 72 -8.50 10.98 -4.28
C PHE A 72 -9.91 11.58 -4.15
N ASP A 73 -10.38 12.32 -5.12
CA ASP A 73 -11.75 12.86 -5.12
C ASP A 73 -12.72 12.06 -6.00
N ASP A 74 -12.19 11.22 -6.87
CA ASP A 74 -12.99 10.37 -7.73
C ASP A 74 -13.73 9.25 -6.99
N THR A 75 -14.88 8.87 -7.53
CA THR A 75 -15.57 7.65 -7.09
C THR A 75 -14.89 6.43 -7.70
N GLY A 76 -14.26 5.62 -6.86
CA GLY A 76 -13.61 4.39 -7.26
C GLY A 76 -14.57 3.30 -7.77
N ALA A 77 -14.01 2.15 -8.18
CA ALA A 77 -14.78 0.97 -8.58
C ALA A 77 -14.26 -0.31 -7.92
N GLY A 78 -13.66 -0.20 -6.73
CA GLY A 78 -12.97 -1.28 -6.04
C GLY A 78 -13.88 -2.23 -5.23
N ALA A 79 -15.02 -1.73 -4.71
CA ALA A 79 -15.94 -2.53 -3.90
C ALA A 79 -17.39 -2.06 -4.11
N ARG A 80 -18.24 -2.94 -4.62
CA ARG A 80 -19.65 -2.62 -4.90
C ARG A 80 -20.37 -2.17 -3.62
N GLY A 81 -21.04 -1.02 -3.69
CA GLY A 81 -21.76 -0.44 -2.55
C GLY A 81 -20.87 0.39 -1.59
N HIS A 82 -19.55 0.38 -1.79
CA HIS A 82 -18.58 1.06 -0.92
C HIS A 82 -17.62 1.98 -1.70
N ASN A 83 -18.04 2.53 -2.86
CA ASN A 83 -17.13 3.30 -3.71
C ASN A 83 -17.20 4.81 -3.47
N THR A 84 -18.37 5.35 -3.12
CA THR A 84 -18.62 6.79 -3.09
C THR A 84 -17.80 7.52 -2.03
N ASP A 85 -17.74 6.95 -0.84
CA ASP A 85 -17.08 7.53 0.34
C ASP A 85 -15.67 6.98 0.60
N THR A 86 -15.14 6.19 -0.34
CA THR A 86 -13.91 5.43 -0.18
C THR A 86 -12.84 5.81 -1.21
N ILE A 87 -11.59 5.90 -0.77
CA ILE A 87 -10.40 5.95 -1.61
C ILE A 87 -9.82 4.54 -1.68
N HIS A 88 -9.66 4.00 -2.90
CA HIS A 88 -9.19 2.64 -3.10
C HIS A 88 -7.70 2.64 -3.45
N LEU A 89 -6.87 1.98 -2.63
CA LEU A 89 -5.44 1.75 -2.86
C LEU A 89 -5.19 0.28 -3.16
N ALA A 90 -4.32 -0.04 -4.11
CA ALA A 90 -4.00 -1.42 -4.44
C ALA A 90 -2.49 -1.68 -4.41
N LEU A 91 -2.12 -2.88 -3.95
CA LEU A 91 -0.75 -3.39 -3.95
C LEU A 91 -0.58 -4.44 -5.05
N ALA A 92 0.51 -4.39 -5.79
CA ALA A 92 0.92 -5.49 -6.68
C ALA A 92 1.19 -6.75 -5.85
N GLY A 93 0.60 -7.89 -6.24
CA GLY A 93 0.70 -9.13 -5.48
C GLY A 93 -0.64 -9.67 -5.00
N GLY A 94 -0.61 -10.45 -3.90
CA GLY A 94 -1.80 -11.02 -3.26
C GLY A 94 -2.12 -12.45 -3.71
N ARG A 95 -1.30 -13.06 -4.59
CA ARG A 95 -1.29 -14.51 -4.84
C ARG A 95 0.04 -15.12 -4.43
N TRP A 96 0.00 -16.39 -4.09
CA TRP A 96 1.18 -17.21 -3.91
C TRP A 96 1.89 -17.47 -5.25
N PRO A 97 3.19 -17.81 -5.25
CA PRO A 97 3.92 -18.11 -6.48
C PRO A 97 3.30 -19.25 -7.32
N ASP A 98 2.60 -20.18 -6.67
CA ASP A 98 1.88 -21.28 -7.31
C ASP A 98 0.49 -20.90 -7.87
N GLY A 99 0.13 -19.60 -7.79
CA GLY A 99 -1.12 -19.04 -8.28
C GLY A 99 -2.32 -19.14 -7.34
N ARG A 100 -2.17 -19.76 -6.16
CA ARG A 100 -3.24 -19.76 -5.13
C ARG A 100 -3.55 -18.34 -4.68
N TRP A 101 -4.79 -18.11 -4.34
CA TRP A 101 -5.23 -16.84 -3.76
C TRP A 101 -4.69 -16.66 -2.35
N GLY A 102 -4.27 -15.45 -2.04
CA GLY A 102 -4.01 -15.05 -0.67
C GLY A 102 -5.29 -14.92 0.14
N SER A 103 -5.16 -15.03 1.44
CA SER A 103 -6.24 -15.06 2.41
C SER A 103 -6.13 -13.90 3.41
N ARG A 104 -7.25 -13.52 4.04
CA ARG A 104 -7.24 -12.59 5.18
C ARG A 104 -6.34 -13.05 6.33
N THR A 105 -6.17 -14.36 6.51
CA THR A 105 -5.37 -14.94 7.58
C THR A 105 -3.87 -15.00 7.30
N ASP A 106 -3.45 -14.64 6.08
CA ASP A 106 -2.04 -14.58 5.73
C ASP A 106 -1.37 -13.32 6.35
N LYS A 107 -0.05 -13.36 6.48
CA LYS A 107 0.70 -12.19 6.93
C LYS A 107 0.96 -11.25 5.75
N PHE A 108 1.03 -9.96 6.01
CA PHE A 108 1.44 -8.99 5.00
C PHE A 108 2.73 -9.41 4.27
N SER A 109 3.73 -9.86 5.02
CA SER A 109 5.03 -10.29 4.49
C SER A 109 5.01 -11.54 3.61
N ASP A 110 3.91 -12.30 3.59
CA ASP A 110 3.77 -13.48 2.75
C ASP A 110 3.53 -13.10 1.29
N HIS A 111 2.98 -11.90 1.05
CA HIS A 111 2.56 -11.44 -0.28
C HIS A 111 3.22 -10.14 -0.72
N PHE A 112 3.74 -9.34 0.23
CA PHE A 112 4.18 -7.97 -0.01
C PHE A 112 5.55 -7.68 0.58
N THR A 113 6.27 -6.76 -0.05
CA THR A 113 7.61 -6.38 0.36
C THR A 113 7.60 -5.34 1.50
N PRO A 114 8.70 -5.19 2.25
CA PRO A 114 8.86 -4.09 3.20
C PRO A 114 8.78 -2.70 2.54
N ALA A 115 9.07 -2.60 1.26
CA ALA A 115 8.95 -1.35 0.50
C ALA A 115 7.48 -1.01 0.26
N GLN A 116 6.65 -2.00 -0.06
CA GLN A 116 5.19 -1.84 -0.16
C GLN A 116 4.54 -1.49 1.18
N ASP A 117 5.00 -2.07 2.30
CA ASP A 117 4.53 -1.69 3.65
C ASP A 117 4.75 -0.20 3.91
N ARG A 118 5.96 0.31 3.63
CA ARG A 118 6.27 1.74 3.79
C ARG A 118 5.41 2.61 2.88
N TRP A 119 5.34 2.28 1.60
CA TRP A 119 4.52 3.03 0.63
C TRP A 119 3.07 3.13 1.07
N LEU A 120 2.48 2.02 1.51
CA LEU A 120 1.08 2.00 1.93
C LEU A 120 0.84 2.89 3.15
N ARG A 121 1.70 2.79 4.19
CA ARG A 121 1.63 3.63 5.39
C ARG A 121 1.84 5.12 5.06
N GLU A 122 2.82 5.45 4.23
CA GLU A 122 3.11 6.82 3.81
C GLU A 122 1.98 7.40 2.96
N THR A 123 1.36 6.59 2.09
CA THR A 123 0.22 7.00 1.28
C THR A 123 -1.01 7.26 2.14
N ILE A 124 -1.33 6.38 3.08
CA ILE A 124 -2.41 6.60 4.07
C ILE A 124 -2.17 7.90 4.85
N ALA A 125 -0.97 8.09 5.38
CA ALA A 125 -0.62 9.31 6.10
C ALA A 125 -0.71 10.57 5.23
N ARG A 126 -0.35 10.48 3.94
CA ARG A 126 -0.46 11.58 2.97
C ARG A 126 -1.93 11.92 2.70
N ILE A 127 -2.78 10.93 2.53
CA ILE A 127 -4.24 11.10 2.36
C ILE A 127 -4.85 11.76 3.59
N ASN A 128 -4.54 11.28 4.80
CA ASN A 128 -5.05 11.84 6.06
C ASN A 128 -4.63 13.30 6.25
N ARG A 129 -3.36 13.64 5.95
CA ARG A 129 -2.90 15.04 5.96
C ARG A 129 -3.67 15.90 4.96
N ALA A 130 -3.91 15.40 3.75
CA ALA A 130 -4.67 16.12 2.73
C ALA A 130 -6.15 16.28 3.07
N ALA A 131 -6.71 15.34 3.83
CA ALA A 131 -8.07 15.38 4.34
C ALA A 131 -8.22 16.30 5.57
N GLY A 132 -7.12 16.58 6.29
CA GLY A 132 -7.13 17.27 7.58
C GLY A 132 -7.77 16.46 8.71
N ARG A 133 -7.89 15.14 8.53
CA ARG A 133 -8.48 14.19 9.49
C ARG A 133 -8.02 12.77 9.21
N GLU A 134 -8.14 11.89 10.20
CA GLU A 134 -7.98 10.45 10.00
C GLU A 134 -9.21 9.87 9.28
N LEU A 135 -8.97 9.05 8.24
CA LEU A 135 -9.96 8.24 7.58
C LEU A 135 -9.92 6.82 8.13
N GLU A 136 -11.06 6.14 8.16
CA GLU A 136 -11.11 4.71 8.47
C GLU A 136 -10.32 3.92 7.42
N VAL A 137 -9.39 3.05 7.87
CA VAL A 137 -8.59 2.20 6.97
C VAL A 137 -9.03 0.75 7.14
N LEU A 138 -9.43 0.12 6.04
CA LEU A 138 -9.98 -1.23 6.03
C LEU A 138 -9.54 -2.02 4.79
N GLY A 139 -9.66 -3.34 4.86
CA GLY A 139 -9.44 -4.25 3.73
C GLY A 139 -10.74 -4.52 2.97
N HIS A 140 -10.63 -4.89 1.70
CA HIS A 140 -11.79 -5.30 0.90
C HIS A 140 -12.53 -6.50 1.55
N ASN A 141 -11.81 -7.42 2.19
CA ASN A 141 -12.37 -8.56 2.91
C ASN A 141 -13.19 -8.21 4.17
N GLU A 142 -13.14 -6.97 4.63
CA GLU A 142 -13.94 -6.50 5.77
C GLU A 142 -15.35 -6.09 5.35
N VAL A 143 -15.52 -5.68 4.09
CA VAL A 143 -16.84 -5.33 3.51
C VAL A 143 -17.41 -6.43 2.64
N ASP A 144 -16.60 -7.36 2.15
CA ASP A 144 -16.98 -8.56 1.41
C ASP A 144 -16.22 -9.78 1.97
N PRO A 145 -16.82 -10.49 2.97
CA PRO A 145 -16.17 -11.64 3.61
C PRO A 145 -15.86 -12.81 2.67
N GLY A 146 -16.46 -12.83 1.48
CA GLY A 146 -16.15 -13.80 0.43
C GLY A 146 -14.84 -13.54 -0.30
N LYS A 147 -14.17 -12.41 -0.04
CA LYS A 147 -12.91 -12.02 -0.68
C LYS A 147 -11.69 -12.31 0.20
N GLY A 148 -10.62 -12.81 -0.41
CA GLY A 148 -9.30 -12.85 0.24
C GLY A 148 -8.56 -11.51 0.20
N CYS A 149 -8.91 -10.61 -0.73
CA CYS A 149 -8.29 -9.30 -0.93
C CYS A 149 -8.43 -8.42 0.34
N PRO A 150 -7.36 -7.79 0.84
CA PRO A 150 -6.04 -7.61 0.24
C PRO A 150 -5.03 -8.73 0.52
N ALA A 151 -5.42 -9.91 0.95
CA ALA A 151 -4.58 -11.06 1.30
C ALA A 151 -3.84 -10.89 2.64
N PHE A 152 -4.40 -10.11 3.55
CA PHE A 152 -3.99 -9.97 4.96
C PHE A 152 -5.10 -9.26 5.74
N ASP A 153 -5.00 -9.29 7.08
CA ASP A 153 -5.90 -8.57 7.98
C ASP A 153 -5.40 -7.13 8.19
N VAL A 154 -6.14 -6.15 7.65
CA VAL A 154 -5.73 -4.74 7.69
C VAL A 154 -5.70 -4.16 9.10
N PRO A 155 -6.69 -4.39 9.98
CA PRO A 155 -6.61 -3.94 11.36
C PRO A 155 -5.36 -4.43 12.10
N THR A 156 -5.07 -5.73 12.02
CA THR A 156 -3.86 -6.32 12.64
C THR A 156 -2.58 -5.73 12.05
N TRP A 157 -2.54 -5.48 10.73
CA TRP A 157 -1.40 -4.85 10.09
C TRP A 157 -1.20 -3.39 10.55
N LEU A 158 -2.28 -2.63 10.75
CA LEU A 158 -2.20 -1.25 11.24
C LEU A 158 -1.58 -1.16 12.65
N GLU A 159 -1.92 -2.11 13.52
CA GLU A 159 -1.37 -2.19 14.88
C GLU A 159 0.11 -2.62 14.91
N ALA A 160 0.57 -3.33 13.89
CA ALA A 160 1.94 -3.79 13.81
C ALA A 160 2.92 -2.63 13.53
N ALA A 161 4.12 -2.70 14.11
CA ALA A 161 5.19 -1.76 13.80
C ALA A 161 5.55 -1.83 12.30
N PRO A 162 5.90 -0.69 11.67
CA PRO A 162 6.38 -0.68 10.29
C PRO A 162 7.57 -1.61 10.09
N ALA A 163 7.66 -2.23 8.91
CA ALA A 163 8.78 -3.10 8.57
C ALA A 163 10.12 -2.33 8.68
N PRO A 164 11.16 -2.92 9.30
CA PRO A 164 12.44 -2.25 9.49
C PRO A 164 13.08 -1.90 8.14
N GLN A 165 13.60 -0.68 8.03
CA GLN A 165 14.33 -0.26 6.83
C GLN A 165 15.63 -1.04 6.70
N LYS A 166 15.92 -1.61 5.53
CA LYS A 166 17.24 -2.16 5.21
C LYS A 166 18.27 -1.04 5.38
N GLY A 167 19.24 -1.27 6.27
CA GLY A 167 20.28 -0.28 6.59
C GLY A 167 20.01 0.63 7.80
N PHE A 168 18.77 0.74 8.29
CA PHE A 168 18.47 1.58 9.47
C PHE A 168 19.18 1.06 10.73
N ALA A 169 19.22 -0.25 10.94
CA ALA A 169 19.97 -0.86 12.06
C ALA A 169 21.48 -0.59 11.94
N ALA A 170 22.03 -0.64 10.72
CA ALA A 170 23.44 -0.33 10.47
C ALA A 170 23.73 1.17 10.68
N LEU A 171 22.81 2.04 10.25
CA LEU A 171 22.92 3.49 10.45
C LEU A 171 22.82 3.86 11.93
N LEU A 172 21.88 3.25 12.65
CA LEU A 172 21.70 3.44 14.10
C LEU A 172 22.93 2.93 14.87
N ALA A 173 23.47 1.76 14.52
CA ALA A 173 24.68 1.22 15.10
C ALA A 173 25.91 2.13 14.83
N ALA A 174 26.03 2.66 13.62
CA ALA A 174 27.08 3.60 13.26
C ALA A 174 26.95 4.94 14.00
N LEU A 175 25.71 5.44 14.19
CA LEU A 175 25.43 6.66 14.96
C LEU A 175 25.75 6.46 16.44
N LEU A 176 25.29 5.35 17.02
CA LEU A 176 25.59 4.99 18.41
C LEU A 176 27.11 4.86 18.63
N THR A 177 27.81 4.19 17.71
CA THR A 177 29.29 4.07 17.78
C THR A 177 29.97 5.42 17.75
N LYS A 178 29.50 6.36 16.91
CA LYS A 178 30.02 7.73 16.86
C LYS A 178 29.74 8.50 18.17
N VAL A 179 28.53 8.35 18.73
CA VAL A 179 28.15 8.98 20.00
C VAL A 179 28.99 8.43 21.15
N PHE A 180 29.12 7.09 21.27
CA PHE A 180 29.96 6.47 22.32
C PHE A 180 31.43 6.90 22.21
N LYS A 181 31.95 7.07 20.99
CA LYS A 181 33.31 7.57 20.77
C LYS A 181 33.46 9.04 21.17
N ALA A 182 32.43 9.85 20.91
CA ALA A 182 32.42 11.29 21.23
C ALA A 182 32.32 11.57 22.75
N ILE A 183 31.62 10.70 23.51
CA ILE A 183 31.47 10.83 24.97
C ILE A 183 32.51 10.05 25.79
N GLY A 184 33.55 9.52 25.11
CA GLY A 184 34.71 8.91 25.79
C GLY A 184 34.45 7.57 26.50
N LEU A 185 33.33 6.91 26.29
CA LEU A 185 32.96 5.62 26.89
C LEU A 185 33.52 4.41 26.13
N GLY A 186 34.59 4.56 25.41
CA GLY A 186 35.29 3.49 24.68
C GLY A 186 36.68 3.28 25.20
N LYS A 187 36.83 2.22 26.04
CA LYS A 187 38.03 1.56 26.56
C LYS A 187 38.37 1.89 28.02
N GLY A 188 37.72 1.19 28.95
CA GLY A 188 38.40 0.69 30.12
C GLY A 188 38.94 -0.73 29.79
N GLY A 189 40.18 -0.86 29.43
CA GLY A 189 40.88 -2.14 29.40
C GLY A 189 41.28 -2.52 30.83
N PRO A 190 41.33 -3.83 31.17
CA PRO A 190 41.74 -4.25 32.50
C PRO A 190 43.24 -4.02 32.68
N ALA A 191 43.58 -3.56 33.88
CA ALA A 191 44.96 -3.58 34.44
C ALA A 191 45.31 -4.99 34.88
#